data_fe50a1dfa5db85a2afb78062ee9c3f51
#
_entry.id   fe50a1dfa5db85a2afb78062ee9c3f51
#
_cell.length_a   1.000
_cell.length_b   1.000
_cell.length_c   1.000
_cell.angle_alpha   90.00
_cell.angle_beta   90.00
_cell.angle_gamma   90.00
#
_symmetry.space_group_name_H-M   'P 1'
#
loop_
_entity.id
_entity.type
_entity.pdbx_description
1 polymer ?
#
loop_
_entity_poly.entity_id
_entity_poly.type
_entity_poly.pdbx_seq_one_letter_code
_entity_poly.pdbx_strand_id
1 'polypeptide(L)'
;MAWAQWYEKTTDVDGFRFQEAEAIPAWFVKDFIEATSDVPAAAKKKGTDEAPEYVHKDIFAVGDFWHWNTEYLNGYIKATDNETSMFDVPLHFNFHDASVADGEYNMADLLKGSLMMNNPEKAVTFVDNHESQVGGVLESYVEDWFKPLAYAVILLREQGYPCLYIGDYAGIPQVKVKSKKTILNKLLKLRKKYAYGTQHDYFDHSEVVGWTREGDEEHKDSGLAVVMSDGMGGTKRMYVGRQFAGAHFADVMGNAKYDIKIDDEGCGEFYVNRRGLSVWIKKDCKL
;
A
#
# COMPACT_ATOMS: atom_id res chain seq x y z
N MET A 1 -28.66 -7.23 11.35
CA MET A 1 -28.05 -8.43 10.71
C MET A 1 -28.85 -8.95 9.51
N ALA A 2 -30.17 -9.13 9.56
CA ALA A 2 -30.95 -9.66 8.43
C ALA A 2 -30.76 -8.96 7.09
N TRP A 3 -30.61 -7.62 7.10
CA TRP A 3 -30.29 -6.85 5.90
C TRP A 3 -28.89 -7.21 5.36
N ALA A 4 -27.89 -7.32 6.21
CA ALA A 4 -26.51 -7.63 5.82
C ALA A 4 -26.42 -9.01 5.15
N GLN A 5 -27.06 -10.02 5.74
CA GLN A 5 -27.16 -11.37 5.17
C GLN A 5 -27.91 -11.38 3.83
N TRP A 6 -29.00 -10.63 3.74
CA TRP A 6 -29.75 -10.49 2.48
C TRP A 6 -28.89 -9.83 1.40
N TYR A 7 -28.15 -8.76 1.77
CA TYR A 7 -27.32 -8.01 0.84
C TYR A 7 -26.15 -8.87 0.32
N GLU A 8 -25.39 -9.49 1.22
CA GLU A 8 -24.32 -10.41 0.86
C GLU A 8 -24.85 -11.52 -0.07
N LYS A 9 -25.90 -12.20 0.31
CA LYS A 9 -26.52 -13.28 -0.47
C LYS A 9 -27.03 -12.84 -1.84
N THR A 10 -27.44 -11.57 -1.97
CA THR A 10 -27.99 -11.02 -3.23
C THR A 10 -26.92 -10.55 -4.16
N THR A 11 -25.84 -9.97 -3.63
CA THR A 11 -24.77 -9.27 -4.39
C THR A 11 -23.49 -10.07 -4.50
N ASP A 12 -23.29 -11.07 -3.62
CA ASP A 12 -22.08 -11.90 -3.53
C ASP A 12 -20.79 -11.07 -3.40
N VAL A 13 -20.86 -10.02 -2.55
CA VAL A 13 -19.67 -9.18 -2.28
C VAL A 13 -18.64 -9.91 -1.44
N ASP A 14 -17.35 -9.62 -1.68
CA ASP A 14 -16.24 -10.23 -0.95
C ASP A 14 -15.84 -9.44 0.30
N GLY A 15 -16.44 -8.27 0.54
CA GLY A 15 -16.10 -7.45 1.69
C GLY A 15 -16.92 -6.18 1.85
N PHE A 16 -16.67 -5.49 2.96
CA PHE A 16 -17.35 -4.25 3.33
C PHE A 16 -16.36 -3.17 3.78
N ARG A 17 -16.63 -1.92 3.39
CA ARG A 17 -16.02 -0.73 3.97
C ARG A 17 -16.99 -0.07 4.93
N PHE A 18 -16.53 0.16 6.15
CA PHE A 18 -17.27 0.89 7.19
C PHE A 18 -16.79 2.33 7.22
N GLN A 19 -17.61 3.24 6.69
CA GLN A 19 -17.34 4.68 6.69
C GLN A 19 -17.56 5.23 8.11
N GLU A 20 -16.71 6.18 8.55
CA GLU A 20 -16.77 6.77 9.89
C GLU A 20 -16.80 5.69 11.00
N ALA A 21 -15.87 4.73 10.92
CA ALA A 21 -15.86 3.58 11.81
C ALA A 21 -15.76 3.98 13.30
N GLU A 22 -15.19 5.13 13.63
CA GLU A 22 -15.15 5.70 14.98
C GLU A 22 -16.54 5.99 15.56
N ALA A 23 -17.53 6.24 14.72
CA ALA A 23 -18.92 6.46 15.14
C ALA A 23 -19.72 5.15 15.24
N ILE A 24 -19.16 4.02 14.81
CA ILE A 24 -19.81 2.71 14.82
C ILE A 24 -19.27 1.87 15.98
N PRO A 25 -20.12 1.39 16.92
CA PRO A 25 -19.65 0.51 17.99
C PRO A 25 -18.98 -0.76 17.43
N ALA A 26 -17.78 -1.09 17.92
CA ALA A 26 -17.00 -2.22 17.42
C ALA A 26 -17.75 -3.57 17.50
N TRP A 27 -18.56 -3.78 18.57
CA TRP A 27 -19.38 -4.97 18.70
C TRP A 27 -20.39 -5.14 17.54
N PHE A 28 -20.93 -4.02 17.03
CA PHE A 28 -21.87 -4.06 15.91
C PHE A 28 -21.15 -4.49 14.62
N VAL A 29 -19.94 -3.95 14.38
CA VAL A 29 -19.13 -4.32 13.20
C VAL A 29 -18.73 -5.79 13.27
N LYS A 30 -18.30 -6.26 14.44
CA LYS A 30 -18.01 -7.68 14.67
C LYS A 30 -19.21 -8.57 14.34
N ASP A 31 -20.37 -8.31 14.97
CA ASP A 31 -21.60 -9.08 14.73
C ASP A 31 -22.04 -9.03 13.26
N PHE A 32 -21.78 -7.89 12.58
CA PHE A 32 -22.08 -7.72 11.16
C PHE A 32 -21.21 -8.63 10.29
N ILE A 33 -19.90 -8.67 10.55
CA ILE A 33 -18.95 -9.52 9.80
C ILE A 33 -19.29 -10.99 10.05
N GLU A 34 -19.47 -11.41 11.29
CA GLU A 34 -19.86 -12.78 11.62
C GLU A 34 -21.15 -13.20 10.91
N ALA A 35 -22.17 -12.33 10.92
CA ALA A 35 -23.45 -12.61 10.27
C ALA A 35 -23.35 -12.71 8.73
N THR A 36 -22.37 -12.05 8.10
CA THR A 36 -22.17 -12.08 6.64
C THR A 36 -21.16 -13.14 6.20
N SER A 37 -20.35 -13.65 7.12
CA SER A 37 -19.37 -14.72 6.84
C SER A 37 -20.02 -16.10 6.73
N ASP A 38 -21.15 -16.33 7.40
CA ASP A 38 -21.87 -17.59 7.35
C ASP A 38 -22.90 -17.60 6.22
N VAL A 39 -22.50 -18.09 5.06
CA VAL A 39 -23.39 -18.22 3.89
C VAL A 39 -23.92 -19.62 3.75
N PRO A 40 -25.22 -19.81 3.40
CA PRO A 40 -25.74 -21.14 3.12
C PRO A 40 -25.01 -21.79 1.95
N ALA A 41 -24.42 -22.96 2.14
CA ALA A 41 -23.90 -23.76 1.07
C ALA A 41 -24.98 -23.97 0.00
N ALA A 42 -24.63 -23.80 -1.28
CA ALA A 42 -25.49 -23.67 -2.46
C ALA A 42 -26.83 -24.44 -2.41
N ALA A 43 -27.83 -23.78 -2.94
CA ALA A 43 -29.26 -24.13 -2.90
C ALA A 43 -29.57 -25.62 -2.72
N LYS A 44 -30.30 -25.93 -1.63
CA LYS A 44 -30.93 -27.23 -1.39
C LYS A 44 -31.57 -27.77 -2.66
N LYS A 45 -31.31 -29.04 -2.99
CA LYS A 45 -32.23 -29.83 -3.83
C LYS A 45 -33.62 -29.76 -3.16
N LYS A 46 -34.61 -29.25 -3.89
CA LYS A 46 -36.01 -29.22 -3.44
C LYS A 46 -36.37 -30.60 -2.93
N GLY A 47 -36.67 -30.71 -1.63
CA GLY A 47 -37.28 -31.89 -1.03
C GLY A 47 -36.54 -32.57 0.14
N THR A 48 -35.53 -31.94 0.74
CA THR A 48 -34.88 -32.45 1.96
C THR A 48 -35.15 -31.51 3.15
N ASP A 49 -35.64 -32.06 4.27
CA ASP A 49 -35.83 -31.33 5.55
C ASP A 49 -34.55 -31.13 6.36
N GLU A 50 -33.36 -31.29 5.74
CA GLU A 50 -32.09 -31.07 6.41
C GLU A 50 -31.82 -29.58 6.60
N ALA A 51 -31.29 -29.22 7.78
CA ALA A 51 -30.87 -27.87 8.06
C ALA A 51 -29.86 -27.40 6.99
N PRO A 52 -29.86 -26.12 6.58
CA PRO A 52 -28.86 -25.63 5.61
C PRO A 52 -27.47 -25.83 6.16
N GLU A 53 -26.62 -26.46 5.34
CA GLU A 53 -25.19 -26.47 5.59
C GLU A 53 -24.66 -25.05 5.33
N TYR A 54 -23.93 -24.46 6.29
CA TYR A 54 -23.30 -23.15 6.13
C TYR A 54 -21.84 -23.34 5.76
N VAL A 55 -21.38 -22.56 4.81
CA VAL A 55 -19.97 -22.47 4.45
C VAL A 55 -19.48 -21.12 4.98
N HIS A 56 -18.40 -21.13 5.73
CA HIS A 56 -17.75 -19.90 6.17
C HIS A 56 -17.07 -19.25 4.98
N LYS A 57 -17.39 -17.97 4.73
CA LYS A 57 -16.76 -17.12 3.71
C LYS A 57 -15.96 -16.06 4.44
N ASP A 58 -14.66 -15.99 4.16
CA ASP A 58 -13.83 -14.91 4.67
C ASP A 58 -14.26 -13.57 4.05
N ILE A 59 -14.94 -12.74 4.83
CA ILE A 59 -15.39 -11.41 4.42
C ILE A 59 -14.31 -10.39 4.76
N PHE A 60 -13.74 -9.73 3.73
CA PHE A 60 -12.80 -8.63 3.94
C PHE A 60 -13.53 -7.41 4.50
N ALA A 61 -13.09 -6.94 5.67
CA ALA A 61 -13.65 -5.76 6.31
C ALA A 61 -12.59 -4.68 6.50
N VAL A 62 -12.89 -3.43 6.11
CA VAL A 62 -12.02 -2.28 6.34
C VAL A 62 -12.80 -1.13 6.94
N GLY A 63 -12.30 -0.60 8.06
CA GLY A 63 -12.84 0.59 8.71
C GLY A 63 -12.12 1.86 8.26
N ASP A 64 -12.91 2.90 7.99
CA ASP A 64 -12.44 4.26 7.79
C ASP A 64 -12.55 5.00 9.12
N PHE A 65 -11.43 5.02 9.86
CA PHE A 65 -11.31 5.65 11.17
C PHE A 65 -10.26 6.76 11.06
N TRP A 66 -10.69 8.01 10.97
CA TRP A 66 -9.81 9.14 10.69
C TRP A 66 -9.06 9.62 11.94
N HIS A 67 -7.99 8.91 12.29
CA HIS A 67 -7.18 9.23 13.45
C HIS A 67 -5.69 9.06 13.19
N TRP A 68 -4.87 10.02 13.62
CA TRP A 68 -3.41 10.04 13.40
C TRP A 68 -2.61 9.09 14.31
N ASN A 69 -3.19 8.59 15.40
CA ASN A 69 -2.51 7.70 16.34
C ASN A 69 -2.94 6.25 16.15
N THR A 70 -1.99 5.38 15.85
CA THR A 70 -2.20 3.94 15.64
C THR A 70 -2.76 3.20 16.85
N GLU A 71 -2.63 3.71 18.08
CA GLU A 71 -3.21 3.08 19.27
C GLU A 71 -4.74 3.01 19.18
N TYR A 72 -5.39 4.07 18.65
CA TYR A 72 -6.85 4.08 18.46
C TYR A 72 -7.27 3.09 17.37
N LEU A 73 -6.54 3.04 16.25
CA LEU A 73 -6.79 2.08 15.17
C LEU A 73 -6.63 0.64 15.66
N ASN A 74 -5.53 0.34 16.35
CA ASN A 74 -5.29 -0.98 16.92
C ASN A 74 -6.29 -1.32 18.03
N GLY A 75 -6.73 -0.33 18.80
CA GLY A 75 -7.80 -0.49 19.79
C GLY A 75 -9.10 -0.95 19.16
N TYR A 76 -9.50 -0.35 18.05
CA TYR A 76 -10.70 -0.73 17.31
C TYR A 76 -10.55 -2.11 16.65
N ILE A 77 -9.41 -2.39 16.00
CA ILE A 77 -9.09 -3.71 15.43
C ILE A 77 -9.26 -4.79 16.51
N LYS A 78 -8.65 -4.58 17.68
CA LYS A 78 -8.78 -5.51 18.82
C LYS A 78 -10.22 -5.65 19.31
N ALA A 79 -10.98 -4.57 19.35
CA ALA A 79 -12.37 -4.58 19.81
C ALA A 79 -13.32 -5.30 18.84
N THR A 80 -12.91 -5.50 17.59
CA THR A 80 -13.59 -6.34 16.59
C THR A 80 -13.00 -7.76 16.52
N ASP A 81 -12.28 -8.21 17.54
CA ASP A 81 -11.58 -9.51 17.59
C ASP A 81 -10.62 -9.73 16.38
N ASN A 82 -10.03 -8.65 15.87
CA ASN A 82 -9.18 -8.62 14.68
C ASN A 82 -9.89 -8.96 13.35
N GLU A 83 -11.20 -8.88 13.29
CA GLU A 83 -11.96 -9.11 12.06
C GLU A 83 -11.86 -7.95 11.07
N THR A 84 -11.56 -6.72 11.53
CA THR A 84 -11.40 -5.55 10.66
C THR A 84 -9.95 -5.19 10.39
N SER A 85 -9.69 -4.76 9.15
CA SER A 85 -8.53 -3.93 8.79
C SER A 85 -8.88 -2.46 8.91
N MET A 86 -7.88 -1.57 8.97
CA MET A 86 -8.08 -0.11 9.02
C MET A 86 -7.28 0.60 7.94
N PHE A 87 -7.83 1.68 7.40
CA PHE A 87 -7.04 2.60 6.60
C PHE A 87 -5.90 3.19 7.43
N ASP A 88 -4.69 3.20 6.86
CA ASP A 88 -3.49 3.71 7.51
C ASP A 88 -3.43 5.24 7.43
N VAL A 89 -4.30 5.89 8.18
CA VAL A 89 -4.39 7.35 8.26
C VAL A 89 -3.09 7.99 8.78
N PRO A 90 -2.38 7.42 9.78
CA PRO A 90 -1.06 7.91 10.17
C PRO A 90 -0.05 7.95 9.01
N LEU A 91 0.00 6.93 8.15
CA LEU A 91 0.89 6.92 6.98
C LEU A 91 0.49 8.00 5.96
N HIS A 92 -0.81 8.20 5.74
CA HIS A 92 -1.31 9.28 4.90
C HIS A 92 -0.82 10.65 5.40
N PHE A 93 -0.92 10.92 6.70
CA PHE A 93 -0.41 12.17 7.28
C PHE A 93 1.11 12.32 7.14
N ASN A 94 1.88 11.24 7.31
CA ASN A 94 3.31 11.28 7.05
C ASN A 94 3.62 11.67 5.58
N PHE A 95 2.84 11.16 4.61
CA PHE A 95 2.98 11.55 3.21
C PHE A 95 2.60 13.00 2.97
N HIS A 96 1.49 13.46 3.57
CA HIS A 96 1.07 14.85 3.49
C HIS A 96 2.16 15.78 4.04
N ASP A 97 2.62 15.54 5.27
CA ASP A 97 3.62 16.36 5.95
C ASP A 97 4.93 16.40 5.17
N ALA A 98 5.40 15.26 4.66
CA ALA A 98 6.58 15.18 3.80
C ALA A 98 6.39 15.98 2.50
N SER A 99 5.19 15.95 1.93
CA SER A 99 4.90 16.65 0.68
C SER A 99 4.88 18.17 0.80
N VAL A 100 4.42 18.70 1.93
CA VAL A 100 4.32 20.15 2.19
C VAL A 100 5.56 20.75 2.85
N ALA A 101 6.45 19.92 3.41
CA ALA A 101 7.68 20.36 4.05
C ALA A 101 8.77 20.84 3.07
N ASP A 102 8.51 20.78 1.78
CA ASP A 102 9.37 21.34 0.70
C ASP A 102 10.83 20.83 0.72
N GLY A 103 11.06 19.59 1.19
CA GLY A 103 12.37 18.96 1.30
C GLY A 103 13.03 19.06 2.68
N GLU A 104 12.33 19.61 3.65
CA GLU A 104 12.79 19.72 5.04
C GLU A 104 12.27 18.56 5.93
N TYR A 105 11.53 17.61 5.36
CA TYR A 105 11.05 16.45 6.09
C TYR A 105 12.18 15.45 6.34
N ASN A 106 12.23 14.85 7.52
CA ASN A 106 13.16 13.77 7.78
C ASN A 106 12.62 12.45 7.17
N MET A 107 13.04 12.11 5.97
CA MET A 107 12.60 10.91 5.25
C MET A 107 12.84 9.61 6.03
N ALA A 108 13.77 9.57 6.98
CA ALA A 108 13.96 8.41 7.85
C ALA A 108 12.74 8.15 8.76
N ASP A 109 11.92 9.16 9.00
CA ASP A 109 10.71 9.06 9.81
C ASP A 109 9.43 8.79 8.98
N LEU A 110 9.52 8.68 7.65
CA LEU A 110 8.35 8.60 6.75
C LEU A 110 7.39 7.45 7.10
N LEU A 111 7.89 6.35 7.63
CA LEU A 111 7.08 5.18 7.99
C LEU A 111 6.74 5.12 9.49
N LYS A 112 7.32 6.03 10.29
CA LYS A 112 7.22 6.00 11.74
C LYS A 112 5.79 6.23 12.20
N GLY A 113 5.35 5.41 13.16
CA GLY A 113 4.01 5.53 13.74
C GLY A 113 2.87 5.09 12.81
N SER A 114 3.16 4.60 11.60
CA SER A 114 2.14 4.08 10.68
C SER A 114 1.57 2.74 11.13
N LEU A 115 0.35 2.45 10.73
CA LEU A 115 -0.27 1.15 10.97
C LEU A 115 0.46 0.05 10.17
N MET A 116 0.93 0.38 8.97
CA MET A 116 1.75 -0.50 8.13
C MET A 116 2.98 -1.04 8.85
N MET A 117 3.61 -0.24 9.72
CA MET A 117 4.77 -0.68 10.50
C MET A 117 4.39 -1.39 11.81
N ASN A 118 3.26 -1.01 12.43
CA ASN A 118 2.84 -1.55 13.72
C ASN A 118 1.99 -2.82 13.61
N ASN A 119 1.16 -2.90 12.56
CA ASN A 119 0.22 -4.00 12.34
C ASN A 119 -0.01 -4.20 10.82
N PRO A 120 1.01 -4.68 10.08
CA PRO A 120 1.03 -4.70 8.61
C PRO A 120 -0.12 -5.50 7.98
N GLU A 121 -0.57 -6.58 8.64
CA GLU A 121 -1.63 -7.44 8.14
C GLU A 121 -3.03 -6.77 8.21
N LYS A 122 -3.16 -5.76 9.05
CA LYS A 122 -4.42 -5.02 9.26
C LYS A 122 -4.39 -3.61 8.66
N ALA A 123 -3.28 -3.22 8.02
CA ALA A 123 -3.10 -1.92 7.43
C ALA A 123 -3.58 -1.88 5.97
N VAL A 124 -4.60 -1.09 5.67
CA VAL A 124 -4.97 -0.72 4.30
C VAL A 124 -4.30 0.61 3.98
N THR A 125 -3.21 0.57 3.24
CA THR A 125 -2.40 1.74 2.91
C THR A 125 -2.99 2.53 1.75
N PHE A 126 -2.98 3.85 1.83
CA PHE A 126 -3.47 4.75 0.79
C PHE A 126 -2.66 6.05 0.74
N VAL A 127 -2.77 6.78 -0.36
CA VAL A 127 -2.13 8.11 -0.51
C VAL A 127 -3.14 9.21 -0.28
N ASP A 128 -4.23 9.22 -1.00
CA ASP A 128 -5.38 10.11 -0.82
C ASP A 128 -6.69 9.37 -0.95
N ASN A 129 -7.78 10.01 -0.54
CA ASN A 129 -9.14 9.57 -0.74
C ASN A 129 -10.06 10.76 -1.11
N HIS A 130 -11.38 10.53 -1.18
CA HIS A 130 -12.36 11.55 -1.53
C HIS A 130 -12.55 12.64 -0.46
N GLU A 131 -12.08 12.42 0.75
CA GLU A 131 -12.15 13.37 1.88
C GLU A 131 -10.85 14.15 2.04
N SER A 132 -9.69 13.52 1.82
CA SER A 132 -8.37 14.17 1.92
C SER A 132 -7.97 14.97 0.69
N GLN A 133 -8.63 14.75 -0.46
CA GLN A 133 -8.36 15.45 -1.71
C GLN A 133 -8.59 16.97 -1.61
N VAL A 134 -8.08 17.72 -2.58
CA VAL A 134 -8.34 19.16 -2.72
C VAL A 134 -9.85 19.45 -2.69
N GLY A 135 -10.28 20.30 -1.77
CA GLY A 135 -11.68 20.66 -1.53
C GLY A 135 -12.50 19.60 -0.77
N GLY A 136 -11.87 18.55 -0.27
CA GLY A 136 -12.49 17.54 0.59
C GLY A 136 -12.74 18.07 2.00
N VAL A 137 -13.59 17.38 2.78
CA VAL A 137 -13.96 17.78 4.14
C VAL A 137 -12.81 17.62 5.16
N LEU A 138 -11.87 16.73 4.86
CA LEU A 138 -10.67 16.43 5.66
C LEU A 138 -9.41 16.75 4.86
N GLU A 139 -9.46 17.84 4.07
CA GLU A 139 -8.41 18.20 3.14
C GLU A 139 -7.01 18.14 3.78
N SER A 140 -6.24 17.15 3.36
CA SER A 140 -4.85 16.88 3.71
C SER A 140 -4.13 16.29 2.48
N TYR A 141 -4.36 16.93 1.34
CA TYR A 141 -3.90 16.50 0.03
C TYR A 141 -2.38 16.31 0.00
N VAL A 142 -1.94 15.15 -0.46
CA VAL A 142 -0.52 14.88 -0.73
C VAL A 142 -0.13 15.58 -2.02
N GLU A 143 0.84 16.48 -1.97
CA GLU A 143 1.27 17.29 -3.10
C GLU A 143 1.65 16.44 -4.33
N ASP A 144 1.29 16.94 -5.51
CA ASP A 144 1.47 16.24 -6.80
C ASP A 144 2.86 15.68 -7.05
N TRP A 145 3.90 16.39 -6.58
CA TRP A 145 5.28 16.00 -6.76
C TRP A 145 5.67 14.78 -5.89
N PHE A 146 5.07 14.65 -4.69
CA PHE A 146 5.36 13.56 -3.75
C PHE A 146 4.54 12.31 -4.02
N LYS A 147 3.41 12.40 -4.71
CA LYS A 147 2.53 11.23 -5.01
C LYS A 147 3.27 10.04 -5.62
N PRO A 148 4.19 10.19 -6.60
CA PRO A 148 4.96 9.06 -7.10
C PRO A 148 5.76 8.33 -6.01
N LEU A 149 6.33 9.05 -5.04
CA LEU A 149 7.08 8.51 -3.92
C LEU A 149 6.14 7.75 -2.96
N ALA A 150 5.03 8.38 -2.56
CA ALA A 150 4.03 7.79 -1.69
C ALA A 150 3.42 6.50 -2.29
N TYR A 151 3.05 6.53 -3.58
CA TYR A 151 2.55 5.34 -4.28
C TYR A 151 3.61 4.24 -4.44
N ALA A 152 4.89 4.59 -4.58
CA ALA A 152 5.95 3.58 -4.57
C ALA A 152 6.03 2.89 -3.20
N VAL A 153 5.90 3.62 -2.09
CA VAL A 153 5.86 3.05 -0.73
C VAL A 153 4.73 2.04 -0.61
N ILE A 154 3.49 2.41 -0.91
CA ILE A 154 2.35 1.51 -0.69
C ILE A 154 2.29 0.36 -1.71
N LEU A 155 2.87 0.50 -2.90
CA LEU A 155 2.78 -0.51 -3.96
C LEU A 155 3.98 -1.47 -4.03
N LEU A 156 5.18 -1.03 -3.65
CA LEU A 156 6.40 -1.82 -3.87
C LEU A 156 7.00 -2.40 -2.58
N ARG A 157 6.51 -1.99 -1.41
CA ARG A 157 6.86 -2.62 -0.14
C ARG A 157 6.03 -3.89 0.11
N GLU A 158 6.46 -4.69 1.06
CA GLU A 158 5.78 -5.92 1.46
C GLU A 158 4.55 -5.64 2.31
N GLN A 159 4.68 -4.71 3.26
CA GLN A 159 3.68 -4.44 4.28
C GLN A 159 2.47 -3.70 3.73
N GLY A 160 1.32 -4.01 4.30
CA GLY A 160 0.06 -3.32 4.05
C GLY A 160 -0.66 -3.77 2.78
N TYR A 161 -1.94 -3.43 2.73
CA TYR A 161 -2.85 -3.72 1.62
C TYR A 161 -3.11 -2.42 0.84
N PRO A 162 -2.54 -2.22 -0.36
CA PRO A 162 -2.59 -0.93 -1.03
C PRO A 162 -3.96 -0.63 -1.62
N CYS A 163 -4.47 0.56 -1.34
CA CYS A 163 -5.69 1.12 -1.93
C CYS A 163 -5.33 2.32 -2.82
N LEU A 164 -5.71 2.24 -4.10
CA LEU A 164 -5.49 3.32 -5.06
C LEU A 164 -6.72 4.22 -5.13
N TYR A 165 -6.50 5.52 -5.03
CA TYR A 165 -7.55 6.50 -5.22
C TYR A 165 -7.81 6.77 -6.69
N ILE A 166 -9.08 6.62 -7.12
CA ILE A 166 -9.48 6.86 -8.51
C ILE A 166 -9.24 8.30 -8.96
N GLY A 167 -9.36 9.28 -8.03
CA GLY A 167 -9.08 10.68 -8.30
C GLY A 167 -7.63 10.94 -8.68
N ASP A 168 -6.67 10.23 -8.09
CA ASP A 168 -5.27 10.29 -8.51
C ASP A 168 -5.04 9.55 -9.84
N TYR A 169 -5.67 8.41 -10.01
CA TYR A 169 -5.52 7.64 -11.24
C TYR A 169 -6.09 8.37 -12.47
N ALA A 170 -7.32 8.85 -12.38
CA ALA A 170 -8.01 9.49 -13.50
C ALA A 170 -7.79 11.00 -13.59
N GLY A 171 -7.43 11.65 -12.48
CA GLY A 171 -7.46 13.09 -12.30
C GLY A 171 -8.85 13.60 -11.89
N ILE A 172 -8.89 14.82 -11.35
CA ILE A 172 -10.12 15.51 -10.95
C ILE A 172 -10.09 16.92 -11.57
N PRO A 173 -10.58 17.08 -12.80
CA PRO A 173 -10.48 18.36 -13.54
C PRO A 173 -11.11 19.55 -12.82
N GLN A 174 -12.18 19.31 -12.06
CA GLN A 174 -12.93 20.32 -11.32
C GLN A 174 -12.08 21.08 -10.28
N VAL A 175 -11.12 20.37 -9.67
CA VAL A 175 -10.18 20.91 -8.69
C VAL A 175 -8.72 20.88 -9.19
N LYS A 176 -8.53 20.72 -10.51
CA LYS A 176 -7.23 20.75 -11.20
C LYS A 176 -6.24 19.67 -10.77
N VAL A 177 -6.69 18.57 -10.18
CA VAL A 177 -5.84 17.41 -9.86
C VAL A 177 -5.52 16.68 -11.16
N LYS A 178 -4.23 16.54 -11.47
CA LYS A 178 -3.76 15.88 -12.69
C LYS A 178 -3.75 14.37 -12.54
N SER A 179 -4.15 13.66 -13.59
CA SER A 179 -4.05 12.20 -13.65
C SER A 179 -2.62 11.70 -13.45
N LYS A 180 -2.45 10.72 -12.58
CA LYS A 180 -1.20 9.98 -12.33
C LYS A 180 -1.19 8.60 -13.04
N LYS A 181 -2.13 8.36 -13.94
CA LYS A 181 -2.34 7.06 -14.62
C LYS A 181 -1.05 6.43 -15.16
N THR A 182 -0.21 7.22 -15.81
CA THR A 182 1.03 6.71 -16.44
C THR A 182 1.98 6.14 -15.40
N ILE A 183 2.25 6.87 -14.32
CA ILE A 183 3.16 6.43 -13.26
C ILE A 183 2.54 5.28 -12.45
N LEU A 184 1.26 5.36 -12.13
CA LEU A 184 0.55 4.32 -11.39
C LEU A 184 0.51 2.99 -12.15
N ASN A 185 0.25 3.00 -13.46
CA ASN A 185 0.32 1.80 -14.27
C ASN A 185 1.73 1.18 -14.28
N LYS A 186 2.78 2.01 -14.27
CA LYS A 186 4.15 1.52 -14.18
C LYS A 186 4.41 0.86 -12.82
N LEU A 187 4.03 1.52 -11.72
CA LEU A 187 4.19 0.97 -10.37
C LEU A 187 3.38 -0.33 -10.15
N LEU A 188 2.16 -0.40 -10.68
CA LEU A 188 1.34 -1.62 -10.65
C LEU A 188 2.00 -2.79 -11.40
N LYS A 189 2.62 -2.52 -12.56
CA LYS A 189 3.38 -3.56 -13.28
C LYS A 189 4.62 -4.00 -12.49
N LEU A 190 5.33 -3.07 -11.87
CA LEU A 190 6.47 -3.36 -11.01
C LEU A 190 6.05 -4.22 -9.81
N ARG A 191 4.96 -3.85 -9.12
CA ARG A 191 4.39 -4.67 -8.04
C ARG A 191 4.13 -6.09 -8.50
N LYS A 192 3.40 -6.25 -9.61
CA LYS A 192 2.97 -7.57 -10.11
C LYS A 192 4.12 -8.46 -10.57
N LYS A 193 5.25 -7.87 -11.01
CA LYS A 193 6.34 -8.65 -11.62
C LYS A 193 7.59 -8.75 -10.76
N TYR A 194 7.88 -7.73 -9.94
CA TYR A 194 9.21 -7.60 -9.34
C TYR A 194 9.23 -7.41 -7.82
N ALA A 195 8.13 -7.01 -7.19
CA ALA A 195 8.09 -6.70 -5.76
C ALA A 195 7.87 -7.96 -4.90
N TYR A 196 8.77 -8.93 -4.99
CA TYR A 196 8.72 -10.21 -4.29
C TYR A 196 10.00 -10.49 -3.49
N GLY A 197 9.94 -11.50 -2.63
CA GLY A 197 11.07 -11.95 -1.80
C GLY A 197 11.32 -11.06 -0.58
N THR A 198 12.39 -11.33 0.12
CA THR A 198 12.77 -10.63 1.36
C THR A 198 12.98 -9.14 1.13
N GLN A 199 12.45 -8.32 2.03
CA GLN A 199 12.63 -6.87 2.02
C GLN A 199 13.76 -6.44 2.94
N HIS A 200 14.58 -5.49 2.49
CA HIS A 200 15.59 -4.80 3.30
C HIS A 200 15.34 -3.30 3.25
N ASP A 201 15.27 -2.67 4.41
CA ASP A 201 14.96 -1.26 4.57
C ASP A 201 16.20 -0.41 4.84
N TYR A 202 16.24 0.77 4.23
CA TYR A 202 17.32 1.78 4.32
C TYR A 202 16.72 3.17 4.59
N PHE A 203 15.96 3.28 5.69
CA PHE A 203 15.38 4.53 6.18
C PHE A 203 16.28 5.13 7.26
N ASP A 204 17.51 5.45 6.87
CA ASP A 204 18.63 5.83 7.74
C ASP A 204 19.26 7.20 7.39
N HIS A 205 18.60 7.98 6.52
CA HIS A 205 19.07 9.29 6.09
C HIS A 205 17.90 10.27 5.96
N SER A 206 18.16 11.54 6.28
CA SER A 206 17.10 12.56 6.31
C SER A 206 16.49 12.89 4.94
N GLU A 207 17.24 12.72 3.84
CA GLU A 207 16.76 13.07 2.50
C GLU A 207 16.64 11.88 1.56
N VAL A 208 17.52 10.87 1.68
CA VAL A 208 17.59 9.75 0.75
C VAL A 208 17.30 8.44 1.47
N VAL A 209 16.20 7.83 1.14
CA VAL A 209 15.77 6.55 1.71
C VAL A 209 15.48 5.54 0.61
N GLY A 210 15.42 4.27 0.97
CA GLY A 210 15.12 3.22 0.01
C GLY A 210 14.82 1.89 0.66
N TRP A 211 14.47 0.92 -0.16
CA TRP A 211 14.34 -0.49 0.21
C TRP A 211 14.59 -1.37 -0.99
N THR A 212 14.82 -2.63 -0.72
CA THR A 212 14.98 -3.66 -1.76
C THR A 212 14.03 -4.82 -1.53
N ARG A 213 13.74 -5.55 -2.58
CA ARG A 213 13.08 -6.86 -2.57
C ARG A 213 14.02 -7.81 -3.31
N GLU A 214 14.37 -8.93 -2.68
CA GLU A 214 15.37 -9.86 -3.26
C GLU A 214 14.84 -10.65 -4.46
N GLY A 215 13.53 -10.70 -4.66
CA GLY A 215 12.90 -11.67 -5.54
C GLY A 215 12.77 -13.04 -4.88
N ASP A 216 12.09 -13.96 -5.56
CA ASP A 216 11.92 -15.33 -5.11
C ASP A 216 11.94 -16.32 -6.29
N GLU A 217 11.94 -17.62 -5.98
CA GLU A 217 11.98 -18.68 -6.99
C GLU A 217 10.65 -18.86 -7.73
N GLU A 218 9.53 -18.49 -7.11
CA GLU A 218 8.18 -18.62 -7.70
C GLU A 218 7.96 -17.54 -8.78
N HIS A 219 8.60 -16.36 -8.60
CA HIS A 219 8.48 -15.23 -9.51
C HIS A 219 9.82 -14.98 -10.21
N LYS A 220 10.08 -15.76 -11.23
CA LYS A 220 11.33 -15.70 -11.99
C LYS A 220 11.69 -14.28 -12.41
N ASP A 221 12.97 -13.91 -12.23
CA ASP A 221 13.54 -12.60 -12.54
C ASP A 221 12.90 -11.45 -11.72
N SER A 222 12.18 -11.75 -10.63
CA SER A 222 11.72 -10.75 -9.67
C SER A 222 12.87 -10.18 -8.84
N GLY A 223 12.59 -9.15 -8.09
CA GLY A 223 13.57 -8.40 -7.31
C GLY A 223 13.74 -6.97 -7.84
N LEU A 224 13.86 -6.02 -6.94
CA LEU A 224 14.01 -4.60 -7.26
C LEU A 224 14.71 -3.84 -6.13
N ALA A 225 15.25 -2.67 -6.46
CA ALA A 225 15.66 -1.66 -5.49
C ALA A 225 14.90 -0.37 -5.76
N VAL A 226 14.35 0.22 -4.71
CA VAL A 226 13.70 1.53 -4.75
C VAL A 226 14.54 2.50 -3.96
N VAL A 227 14.83 3.65 -4.54
CA VAL A 227 15.46 4.76 -3.85
C VAL A 227 14.70 6.04 -4.17
N MET A 228 14.45 6.86 -3.15
CA MET A 228 13.69 8.09 -3.28
C MET A 228 14.28 9.20 -2.42
N SER A 229 14.02 10.43 -2.83
CA SER A 229 14.49 11.64 -2.13
C SER A 229 13.45 12.73 -2.22
N ASP A 230 13.26 13.46 -1.12
CA ASP A 230 12.49 14.71 -1.08
C ASP A 230 13.39 15.95 -1.29
N GLY A 231 14.72 15.81 -1.12
CA GLY A 231 15.74 16.86 -1.20
C GLY A 231 16.56 16.81 -2.48
N MET A 232 17.89 16.88 -2.34
CA MET A 232 18.83 17.01 -3.46
C MET A 232 19.07 15.72 -4.25
N GLY A 233 18.63 14.58 -3.72
CA GLY A 233 18.96 13.28 -4.29
C GLY A 233 20.33 12.77 -3.83
N GLY A 234 20.77 11.66 -4.40
CA GLY A 234 22.03 11.03 -4.03
C GLY A 234 22.10 9.56 -4.39
N THR A 235 23.05 8.86 -3.80
CA THR A 235 23.21 7.41 -3.95
C THR A 235 23.03 6.71 -2.61
N LYS A 236 22.57 5.46 -2.67
CA LYS A 236 22.44 4.58 -1.52
C LYS A 236 22.96 3.19 -1.86
N ARG A 237 23.92 2.70 -1.09
CA ARG A 237 24.38 1.31 -1.20
C ARG A 237 23.34 0.41 -0.55
N MET A 238 22.75 -0.50 -1.33
CA MET A 238 21.72 -1.41 -0.87
C MET A 238 21.96 -2.83 -1.37
N TYR A 239 21.63 -3.81 -0.56
CA TYR A 239 21.68 -5.22 -0.88
C TYR A 239 20.41 -5.65 -1.62
N VAL A 240 20.55 -6.29 -2.77
CA VAL A 240 19.45 -6.82 -3.58
C VAL A 240 19.42 -8.34 -3.65
N GLY A 241 20.47 -8.99 -3.13
CA GLY A 241 20.60 -10.45 -3.14
C GLY A 241 21.85 -10.93 -3.89
N ARG A 242 22.55 -11.93 -3.30
CA ARG A 242 23.76 -12.52 -3.91
C ARG A 242 23.47 -13.22 -5.23
N GLN A 243 22.25 -13.64 -5.49
CA GLN A 243 21.84 -14.22 -6.77
C GLN A 243 21.97 -13.25 -7.94
N PHE A 244 22.08 -11.95 -7.66
CA PHE A 244 22.30 -10.90 -8.67
C PHE A 244 23.78 -10.49 -8.80
N ALA A 245 24.71 -11.14 -8.12
CA ALA A 245 26.13 -10.81 -8.23
C ALA A 245 26.61 -10.81 -9.69
N GLY A 246 27.24 -9.71 -10.11
CA GLY A 246 27.67 -9.49 -11.49
C GLY A 246 26.58 -9.03 -12.46
N ALA A 247 25.30 -9.08 -12.10
CA ALA A 247 24.20 -8.59 -12.93
C ALA A 247 24.22 -7.05 -13.01
N HIS A 248 23.63 -6.53 -14.07
CA HIS A 248 23.40 -5.10 -14.25
C HIS A 248 21.94 -4.75 -13.91
N PHE A 249 21.75 -3.65 -13.18
CA PHE A 249 20.44 -3.07 -12.87
C PHE A 249 20.28 -1.73 -13.59
N ALA A 250 19.09 -1.49 -14.13
CA ALA A 250 18.72 -0.26 -14.82
C ALA A 250 17.56 0.43 -14.11
N ASP A 251 17.59 1.76 -14.06
CA ASP A 251 16.49 2.56 -13.53
C ASP A 251 15.33 2.64 -14.53
N VAL A 252 14.22 2.02 -14.20
CA VAL A 252 13.04 2.02 -15.07
C VAL A 252 12.19 3.29 -14.94
N MET A 253 12.48 4.16 -13.97
CA MET A 253 11.83 5.48 -13.87
C MET A 253 12.46 6.49 -14.83
N GLY A 254 13.71 6.24 -15.28
CA GLY A 254 14.38 7.03 -16.29
C GLY A 254 15.17 8.23 -15.73
N ASN A 255 15.44 8.26 -14.43
CA ASN A 255 16.26 9.29 -13.80
C ASN A 255 17.76 9.07 -14.05
N ALA A 256 18.20 7.82 -14.05
CA ALA A 256 19.56 7.43 -14.42
C ALA A 256 19.59 6.83 -15.83
N LYS A 257 20.56 7.27 -16.65
CA LYS A 257 20.76 6.77 -18.03
C LYS A 257 21.89 5.75 -18.13
N TYR A 258 22.38 5.27 -16.99
CA TYR A 258 23.44 4.27 -16.89
C TYR A 258 22.94 3.08 -16.06
N ASP A 259 23.59 1.96 -16.26
CA ASP A 259 23.32 0.76 -15.46
C ASP A 259 24.32 0.71 -14.32
N ILE A 260 23.93 0.06 -13.22
CA ILE A 260 24.85 -0.28 -12.14
C ILE A 260 25.11 -1.78 -12.13
N LYS A 261 26.35 -2.16 -11.81
CA LYS A 261 26.72 -3.55 -11.63
C LYS A 261 26.59 -3.92 -10.16
N ILE A 262 25.93 -5.02 -9.88
CA ILE A 262 25.85 -5.60 -8.52
C ILE A 262 27.18 -6.28 -8.21
N ASP A 263 27.73 -6.01 -7.03
CA ASP A 263 28.98 -6.60 -6.59
C ASP A 263 28.84 -8.05 -6.13
N ASP A 264 29.97 -8.68 -5.74
CA ASP A 264 30.01 -10.08 -5.32
C ASP A 264 29.28 -10.32 -3.98
N GLU A 265 29.00 -9.26 -3.21
CA GLU A 265 28.24 -9.30 -1.98
C GLU A 265 26.72 -9.20 -2.22
N GLY A 266 26.30 -8.91 -3.44
CA GLY A 266 24.90 -8.70 -3.81
C GLY A 266 24.41 -7.27 -3.60
N CYS A 267 25.32 -6.30 -3.51
CA CYS A 267 25.02 -4.89 -3.29
C CYS A 267 25.21 -4.06 -4.56
N GLY A 268 24.48 -2.93 -4.64
CA GLY A 268 24.64 -1.93 -5.68
C GLY A 268 24.57 -0.50 -5.12
N GLU A 269 25.19 0.46 -5.83
CA GLU A 269 25.11 1.90 -5.54
C GLU A 269 23.96 2.52 -6.35
N PHE A 270 22.77 2.60 -5.75
CA PHE A 270 21.55 3.03 -6.42
C PHE A 270 21.37 4.55 -6.31
N TYR A 271 21.20 5.21 -7.45
CA TYR A 271 21.07 6.66 -7.56
C TYR A 271 19.60 7.08 -7.63
N VAL A 272 19.29 8.26 -7.06
CA VAL A 272 18.06 9.00 -7.27
C VAL A 272 18.39 10.49 -7.48
N ASN A 273 17.66 11.14 -8.37
CA ASN A 273 17.75 12.58 -8.57
C ASN A 273 16.98 13.38 -7.51
N ARG A 274 17.15 14.70 -7.56
CA ARG A 274 16.43 15.63 -6.69
C ARG A 274 14.92 15.42 -6.77
N ARG A 275 14.25 15.34 -5.59
CA ARG A 275 12.78 15.14 -5.46
C ARG A 275 12.29 14.02 -6.37
N GLY A 276 12.98 12.91 -6.31
CA GLY A 276 12.83 11.84 -7.29
C GLY A 276 12.51 10.49 -6.70
N LEU A 277 12.11 9.61 -7.60
CA LEU A 277 11.87 8.20 -7.37
C LEU A 277 12.61 7.42 -8.45
N SER A 278 13.56 6.57 -8.08
CA SER A 278 14.18 5.59 -8.97
C SER A 278 13.82 4.18 -8.54
N VAL A 279 13.47 3.35 -9.50
CA VAL A 279 13.21 1.93 -9.30
C VAL A 279 14.11 1.15 -10.23
N TRP A 280 15.00 0.37 -9.65
CA TRP A 280 16.01 -0.38 -10.33
C TRP A 280 15.63 -1.86 -10.38
N ILE A 281 15.66 -2.42 -11.58
CA ILE A 281 15.46 -3.86 -11.82
C ILE A 281 16.58 -4.41 -12.69
N LYS A 282 16.76 -5.72 -12.74
CA LYS A 282 17.72 -6.37 -13.61
C LYS A 282 17.51 -5.92 -15.06
N LYS A 283 18.56 -5.49 -15.73
CA LYS A 283 18.52 -4.80 -17.04
C LYS A 283 17.80 -5.56 -18.16
N ASP A 284 17.92 -6.88 -18.17
CA ASP A 284 17.33 -7.72 -19.23
C ASP A 284 15.83 -7.97 -19.01
N CYS A 285 15.28 -7.44 -17.93
CA CYS A 285 13.86 -7.55 -17.61
C CYS A 285 13.05 -6.45 -18.32
N LYS A 286 11.86 -6.81 -18.79
CA LYS A 286 10.94 -5.88 -19.49
C LYS A 286 9.75 -5.52 -18.62
N LEU A 287 9.47 -4.23 -18.52
CA LEU A 287 8.25 -3.67 -17.93
C LEU A 287 7.03 -3.87 -18.85
#